data_621f29dd7cdcb57496ec37f5a68324c3
#
_entry.id   621f29dd7cdcb57496ec37f5a68324c3
#
_cell.length_a   1.000
_cell.length_b   1.000
_cell.length_c   1.000
_cell.angle_alpha   90.00
_cell.angle_beta   90.00
_cell.angle_gamma   90.00
#
_symmetry.space_group_name_H-M   'P 1'
#
loop_
_entity.id
_entity.type
_entity.pdbx_description
1 polymer ?
#
loop_
_entity_poly.entity_id
_entity_poly.type
_entity_poly.pdbx_seq_one_letter_code
_entity_poly.pdbx_strand_id
1 'polypeptide(L)'
;MLVKAGEENAGLMDIGGGDLPKQQAVLDVRAGSSVLGRARAFGGLHGILPWLYPTIHDVFPFYLAILVQTSGNPQALRLLARSCIEPHAVRTDLERLVWDKPRACSEQSADFPVGRAWSAPNLVRRMCALNQDLVSSARSEEAALVFIARGKAGCRVISWQSIHDCLAEFLHRHALASFHLSD
;
A
#
# COMPACT_ATOMS: atom_id res chain seq x y z
N MET A 1 -17.76 -17.90 8.93
CA MET A 1 -18.48 -17.56 7.68
C MET A 1 -17.78 -16.51 6.85
N LEU A 2 -17.16 -15.48 7.45
CA LEU A 2 -16.28 -14.49 6.78
C LEU A 2 -14.99 -15.09 6.18
N VAL A 3 -14.41 -16.13 6.83
CA VAL A 3 -13.18 -16.79 6.35
C VAL A 3 -13.40 -17.50 5.00
N LYS A 4 -14.55 -18.17 4.80
CA LYS A 4 -14.89 -18.78 3.50
C LYS A 4 -15.07 -17.74 2.37
N ALA A 5 -15.60 -16.56 2.72
CA ALA A 5 -15.71 -15.47 1.75
C ALA A 5 -14.33 -14.91 1.34
N GLY A 6 -13.31 -15.01 2.19
CA GLY A 6 -11.93 -14.60 1.89
C GLY A 6 -11.25 -15.53 0.89
N GLU A 7 -11.42 -16.84 1.03
CA GLU A 7 -10.85 -17.83 0.09
C GLU A 7 -11.50 -17.76 -1.29
N GLU A 8 -12.82 -17.54 -1.33
CA GLU A 8 -13.53 -17.35 -2.61
C GLU A 8 -13.14 -16.03 -3.30
N ASN A 9 -12.77 -14.99 -2.54
CA ASN A 9 -12.35 -13.71 -3.09
C ASN A 9 -10.92 -13.71 -3.62
N ALA A 10 -10.02 -14.54 -3.10
CA ALA A 10 -8.68 -14.73 -3.68
C ALA A 10 -8.78 -15.24 -5.13
N GLY A 11 -9.68 -16.18 -5.39
CA GLY A 11 -9.97 -16.66 -6.74
C GLY A 11 -10.65 -15.63 -7.66
N LEU A 12 -11.33 -14.62 -7.11
CA LEU A 12 -11.97 -13.54 -7.86
C LEU A 12 -10.95 -12.51 -8.38
N MET A 13 -9.86 -12.29 -7.66
CA MET A 13 -8.77 -11.43 -8.11
C MET A 13 -8.15 -11.95 -9.41
N ASP A 14 -7.98 -13.26 -9.52
CA ASP A 14 -7.43 -13.92 -10.73
C ASP A 14 -8.38 -13.83 -11.94
N ILE A 15 -9.69 -13.91 -11.71
CA ILE A 15 -10.70 -13.90 -12.78
C ILE A 15 -10.93 -12.50 -13.34
N GLY A 16 -10.90 -11.46 -12.50
CA GLY A 16 -11.22 -10.09 -12.89
C GLY A 16 -10.00 -9.18 -13.14
N GLY A 17 -8.77 -9.70 -12.99
CA GLY A 17 -7.56 -8.88 -13.06
C GLY A 17 -7.59 -7.69 -12.08
N GLY A 18 -8.30 -7.83 -10.98
CA GLY A 18 -8.47 -6.78 -10.01
C GLY A 18 -9.52 -5.71 -10.36
N ASP A 19 -10.21 -5.82 -11.48
CA ASP A 19 -11.23 -4.85 -11.92
C ASP A 19 -12.57 -5.09 -11.19
N LEU A 20 -13.01 -4.14 -10.36
CA LEU A 20 -14.23 -4.24 -9.55
C LEU A 20 -15.51 -4.53 -10.34
N PRO A 21 -15.79 -3.86 -11.48
CA PRO A 21 -16.97 -4.17 -12.27
C PRO A 21 -16.99 -5.61 -12.78
N LYS A 22 -15.84 -6.15 -13.21
CA LYS A 22 -15.74 -7.55 -13.67
C LYS A 22 -15.90 -8.53 -12.52
N GLN A 23 -15.31 -8.24 -11.36
CA GLN A 23 -15.47 -9.05 -10.16
C GLN A 23 -16.92 -9.06 -9.69
N GLN A 24 -17.59 -7.91 -9.74
CA GLN A 24 -19.01 -7.80 -9.40
C GLN A 24 -19.86 -8.66 -10.33
N ALA A 25 -19.63 -8.62 -11.64
CA ALA A 25 -20.34 -9.44 -12.61
C ALA A 25 -20.17 -10.94 -12.35
N VAL A 26 -18.95 -11.38 -11.98
CA VAL A 26 -18.68 -12.79 -11.64
C VAL A 26 -19.38 -13.19 -10.33
N LEU A 27 -19.44 -12.32 -9.32
CA LEU A 27 -20.18 -12.55 -8.08
C LEU A 27 -21.69 -12.65 -8.35
N ASP A 28 -22.23 -11.78 -9.20
CA ASP A 28 -23.62 -11.78 -9.58
C ASP A 28 -24.05 -13.12 -10.21
N VAL A 29 -23.16 -13.72 -11.02
CA VAL A 29 -23.41 -15.02 -11.67
C VAL A 29 -23.23 -16.20 -10.72
N ARG A 30 -22.18 -16.19 -9.86
CA ARG A 30 -21.83 -17.35 -9.02
C ARG A 30 -22.56 -17.47 -7.70
N ALA A 31 -22.87 -16.35 -7.07
CA ALA A 31 -23.29 -16.34 -5.66
C ALA A 31 -24.82 -16.27 -5.44
N GLY A 32 -25.59 -16.04 -6.49
CA GLY A 32 -27.04 -15.85 -6.37
C GLY A 32 -27.42 -14.64 -5.50
N SER A 33 -28.73 -14.34 -5.45
CA SER A 33 -29.25 -13.12 -4.81
C SER A 33 -29.00 -12.98 -3.31
N SER A 34 -28.76 -14.07 -2.58
CA SER A 34 -28.64 -14.02 -1.11
C SER A 34 -27.29 -13.53 -0.60
N VAL A 35 -26.19 -13.80 -1.32
CA VAL A 35 -24.84 -13.32 -0.95
C VAL A 35 -24.68 -11.85 -1.33
N LEU A 36 -25.22 -11.47 -2.49
CA LEU A 36 -25.25 -10.09 -2.94
C LEU A 36 -26.10 -9.18 -2.04
N GLY A 37 -27.25 -9.68 -1.56
CA GLY A 37 -28.05 -8.95 -0.58
C GLY A 37 -27.29 -8.65 0.71
N ARG A 38 -26.49 -9.62 1.19
CA ARG A 38 -25.62 -9.42 2.35
C ARG A 38 -24.44 -8.51 2.06
N ALA A 39 -23.79 -8.65 0.91
CA ALA A 39 -22.71 -7.76 0.51
C ALA A 39 -23.20 -6.29 0.38
N ARG A 40 -24.42 -6.08 -0.15
CA ARG A 40 -25.03 -4.74 -0.24
C ARG A 40 -25.27 -4.09 1.13
N ALA A 41 -25.61 -4.86 2.16
CA ALA A 41 -25.76 -4.35 3.53
C ALA A 41 -24.44 -3.80 4.12
N PHE A 42 -23.28 -4.25 3.61
CA PHE A 42 -21.94 -3.76 3.97
C PHE A 42 -21.37 -2.74 2.97
N GLY A 43 -22.20 -2.09 2.17
CA GLY A 43 -21.74 -1.13 1.15
C GLY A 43 -21.24 -1.78 -0.15
N GLY A 44 -21.65 -3.04 -0.41
CA GLY A 44 -21.22 -3.82 -1.56
C GLY A 44 -19.76 -4.25 -1.47
N LEU A 45 -19.14 -4.55 -2.62
CA LEU A 45 -17.71 -4.89 -2.67
C LEU A 45 -16.82 -3.77 -2.13
N HIS A 46 -17.20 -2.53 -2.34
CA HIS A 46 -16.44 -1.38 -1.82
C HIS A 46 -16.34 -1.36 -0.29
N GLY A 47 -17.39 -1.79 0.41
CA GLY A 47 -17.38 -1.88 1.87
C GLY A 47 -16.61 -3.09 2.40
N ILE A 48 -16.51 -4.17 1.61
CA ILE A 48 -15.88 -5.44 2.02
C ILE A 48 -14.39 -5.46 1.68
N LEU A 49 -13.99 -4.91 0.54
CA LEU A 49 -12.60 -4.95 0.07
C LEU A 49 -11.56 -4.40 1.06
N PRO A 50 -11.83 -3.31 1.80
CA PRO A 50 -10.89 -2.82 2.83
C PRO A 50 -10.63 -3.79 3.98
N TRP A 51 -11.52 -4.77 4.19
CA TRP A 51 -11.34 -5.83 5.19
C TRP A 51 -10.49 -7.01 4.71
N LEU A 52 -10.31 -7.12 3.40
CA LEU A 52 -9.61 -8.23 2.75
C LEU A 52 -8.25 -7.83 2.22
N TYR A 53 -8.10 -6.58 1.82
CA TYR A 53 -6.90 -6.10 1.13
C TYR A 53 -6.50 -4.71 1.63
N PRO A 54 -5.21 -4.43 1.74
CA PRO A 54 -4.74 -3.10 2.09
C PRO A 54 -5.15 -2.08 1.01
N THR A 55 -5.75 -1.01 1.49
CA THR A 55 -6.15 0.16 0.72
C THR A 55 -5.10 1.27 0.86
N ILE A 56 -5.32 2.40 0.20
CA ILE A 56 -4.45 3.57 0.36
C ILE A 56 -4.39 4.06 1.81
N HIS A 57 -5.48 3.95 2.57
CA HIS A 57 -5.53 4.38 3.98
C HIS A 57 -4.65 3.50 4.88
N ASP A 58 -4.45 2.22 4.53
CA ASP A 58 -3.56 1.31 5.25
C ASP A 58 -2.09 1.51 4.86
N VAL A 59 -1.84 1.85 3.59
CA VAL A 59 -0.49 2.04 3.02
C VAL A 59 0.08 3.41 3.37
N PHE A 60 -0.75 4.45 3.39
CA PHE A 60 -0.34 5.84 3.59
C PHE A 60 0.43 6.09 4.90
N PRO A 61 0.05 5.54 6.07
CA PRO A 61 0.82 5.72 7.30
C PRO A 61 2.25 5.18 7.21
N PHE A 62 2.45 4.05 6.54
CA PHE A 62 3.79 3.49 6.30
C PHE A 62 4.62 4.39 5.38
N TYR A 63 4.01 4.85 4.29
CA TYR A 63 4.65 5.78 3.36
C TYR A 63 5.09 7.06 4.07
N LEU A 64 4.19 7.68 4.85
CA LEU A 64 4.47 8.91 5.59
C LEU A 64 5.59 8.70 6.62
N ALA A 65 5.54 7.60 7.39
CA ALA A 65 6.55 7.31 8.39
C ALA A 65 7.94 7.07 7.79
N ILE A 66 8.03 6.41 6.63
CA ILE A 66 9.28 6.21 5.89
C ILE A 66 9.77 7.54 5.31
N LEU A 67 8.88 8.34 4.74
CA LEU A 67 9.21 9.66 4.18
C LEU A 67 9.83 10.57 5.25
N VAL A 68 9.23 10.64 6.45
CA VAL A 68 9.75 11.47 7.55
C VAL A 68 11.12 10.99 8.02
N GLN A 69 11.34 9.67 8.12
CA GLN A 69 12.61 9.12 8.60
C GLN A 69 13.75 9.26 7.59
N THR A 70 13.45 9.19 6.30
CA THR A 70 14.46 9.28 5.25
C THR A 70 14.74 10.71 4.82
N SER A 71 13.82 11.64 5.07
CA SER A 71 13.80 12.99 4.47
C SER A 71 13.99 12.96 2.95
N GLY A 72 13.61 11.84 2.32
CA GLY A 72 13.79 11.60 0.90
C GLY A 72 12.77 12.35 0.04
N ASN A 73 13.02 12.38 -1.26
CA ASN A 73 12.06 12.95 -2.21
C ASN A 73 10.77 12.10 -2.23
N PRO A 74 9.58 12.70 -1.98
CA PRO A 74 8.32 11.97 -1.92
C PRO A 74 8.01 11.17 -3.20
N GLN A 75 8.34 11.73 -4.36
CA GLN A 75 8.12 11.07 -5.65
C GLN A 75 9.01 9.83 -5.82
N ALA A 76 10.27 9.91 -5.39
CA ALA A 76 11.21 8.81 -5.45
C ALA A 76 10.80 7.69 -4.47
N LEU A 77 10.46 8.05 -3.24
CA LEU A 77 10.04 7.08 -2.22
C LEU A 77 8.72 6.39 -2.56
N ARG A 78 7.81 7.05 -3.28
CA ARG A 78 6.57 6.41 -3.77
C ARG A 78 6.86 5.20 -4.66
N LEU A 79 7.99 5.23 -5.39
CA LEU A 79 8.44 4.17 -6.29
C LEU A 79 9.48 3.25 -5.66
N LEU A 80 9.55 3.21 -4.33
CA LEU A 80 10.50 2.39 -3.59
C LEU A 80 10.36 0.91 -3.98
N ALA A 81 11.45 0.28 -4.37
CA ALA A 81 11.49 -1.13 -4.72
C ALA A 81 11.39 -2.03 -3.48
N ARG A 82 10.82 -3.21 -3.60
CA ARG A 82 10.79 -4.23 -2.53
C ARG A 82 12.19 -4.71 -2.13
N SER A 83 13.15 -4.62 -3.04
CA SER A 83 14.57 -4.95 -2.84
C SER A 83 15.41 -3.80 -2.28
N CYS A 84 14.79 -2.71 -1.80
CA CYS A 84 15.47 -1.49 -1.37
C CYS A 84 16.27 -1.61 -0.07
N ILE A 85 16.26 -2.74 0.61
CA ILE A 85 16.99 -2.94 1.88
C ILE A 85 18.26 -3.71 1.61
N GLU A 86 19.37 -3.13 2.00
CA GLU A 86 20.70 -3.71 1.86
C GLU A 86 21.39 -3.80 3.23
N PRO A 87 22.27 -4.80 3.44
CA PRO A 87 23.16 -4.80 4.61
C PRO A 87 24.13 -3.63 4.51
N HIS A 88 24.42 -2.98 5.63
CA HIS A 88 25.46 -1.94 5.65
C HIS A 88 26.84 -2.57 5.46
N ALA A 89 27.65 -2.01 4.55
CA ALA A 89 28.92 -2.61 4.10
C ALA A 89 29.96 -2.85 5.23
N VAL A 90 29.92 -2.05 6.30
CA VAL A 90 30.94 -2.09 7.37
C VAL A 90 30.34 -2.42 8.74
N ARG A 91 29.11 -1.99 9.00
CA ARG A 91 28.47 -2.09 10.31
C ARG A 91 27.32 -3.09 10.28
N THR A 92 27.45 -4.17 11.02
CA THR A 92 26.43 -5.24 11.11
C THR A 92 25.19 -4.86 11.94
N ASP A 93 25.27 -3.78 12.72
CA ASP A 93 24.18 -3.22 13.50
C ASP A 93 23.31 -2.21 12.72
N LEU A 94 23.67 -1.93 11.45
CA LEU A 94 22.93 -1.05 10.54
C LEU A 94 22.45 -1.79 9.31
N GLU A 95 21.33 -1.31 8.78
CA GLU A 95 20.78 -1.63 7.47
C GLU A 95 20.62 -0.36 6.66
N ARG A 96 20.83 -0.47 5.36
CA ARG A 96 20.70 0.63 4.42
C ARG A 96 19.40 0.52 3.66
N LEU A 97 18.63 1.60 3.62
CA LEU A 97 17.51 1.79 2.71
C LEU A 97 17.98 2.60 1.51
N VAL A 98 17.76 2.06 0.31
CA VAL A 98 18.24 2.62 -0.95
C VAL A 98 17.05 2.98 -1.84
N TRP A 99 17.11 4.13 -2.52
CA TRP A 99 16.10 4.54 -3.50
C TRP A 99 16.69 5.39 -4.62
N ASP A 100 16.10 5.29 -5.79
CA ASP A 100 16.51 6.06 -6.95
C ASP A 100 16.00 7.50 -6.92
N LYS A 101 16.82 8.44 -7.34
CA LYS A 101 16.42 9.81 -7.64
C LYS A 101 16.24 10.00 -9.15
N PRO A 102 15.02 9.90 -9.68
CA PRO A 102 14.78 9.80 -11.13
C PRO A 102 15.34 10.98 -11.94
N ARG A 103 15.40 12.18 -11.35
CA ARG A 103 15.88 13.39 -12.05
C ARG A 103 17.41 13.55 -12.05
N ALA A 104 18.13 12.87 -11.19
CA ALA A 104 19.56 13.05 -11.02
C ALA A 104 20.37 11.82 -11.45
N CYS A 105 19.70 10.74 -11.92
CA CYS A 105 20.32 9.44 -12.19
C CYS A 105 21.28 9.00 -11.08
N SER A 106 20.92 9.33 -9.82
CA SER A 106 21.74 9.05 -8.65
C SER A 106 20.92 8.27 -7.63
N GLU A 107 21.54 7.28 -7.05
CA GLU A 107 21.02 6.54 -5.91
C GLU A 107 21.16 7.38 -4.64
N GLN A 108 20.15 7.33 -3.78
CA GLN A 108 20.16 7.90 -2.45
C GLN A 108 19.99 6.78 -1.43
N SER A 109 20.55 6.96 -0.24
CA SER A 109 20.42 5.98 0.82
C SER A 109 20.39 6.63 2.20
N ALA A 110 19.85 5.88 3.18
CA ALA A 110 19.89 6.23 4.58
C ALA A 110 20.11 4.96 5.42
N ASP A 111 20.92 5.08 6.47
CA ASP A 111 21.28 3.96 7.33
C ASP A 111 20.42 3.96 8.61
N PHE A 112 19.94 2.78 9.03
CA PHE A 112 19.06 2.59 10.17
C PHE A 112 19.53 1.45 11.07
N PRO A 113 19.34 1.56 12.40
CA PRO A 113 19.63 0.47 13.33
C PRO A 113 18.75 -0.77 13.06
N VAL A 114 19.38 -1.95 12.95
CA VAL A 114 18.71 -3.23 12.66
C VAL A 114 17.63 -3.57 13.70
N GLY A 115 17.89 -3.37 14.96
CA GLY A 115 16.98 -3.79 16.05
C GLY A 115 15.76 -2.87 16.30
N ARG A 116 15.58 -1.80 15.54
CA ARG A 116 14.54 -0.80 15.81
C ARG A 116 13.23 -1.17 15.14
N ALA A 117 12.22 -1.56 15.92
CA ALA A 117 10.93 -2.07 15.41
C ALA A 117 10.22 -1.14 14.41
N TRP A 118 10.38 0.17 14.55
CA TRP A 118 9.75 1.21 13.71
C TRP A 118 10.74 1.91 12.77
N SER A 119 11.93 1.34 12.54
CA SER A 119 12.86 1.86 11.53
C SER A 119 12.28 1.72 10.13
N ALA A 120 12.69 2.60 9.21
CA ALA A 120 12.20 2.56 7.82
C ALA A 120 12.36 1.19 7.16
N PRO A 121 13.47 0.45 7.29
CA PRO A 121 13.59 -0.92 6.77
C PRO A 121 12.54 -1.88 7.34
N ASN A 122 12.26 -1.83 8.66
CA ASN A 122 11.25 -2.68 9.27
C ASN A 122 9.83 -2.30 8.86
N LEU A 123 9.55 -1.01 8.64
CA LEU A 123 8.28 -0.56 8.06
C LEU A 123 8.10 -1.06 6.63
N VAL A 124 9.16 -1.04 5.81
CA VAL A 124 9.14 -1.63 4.46
C VAL A 124 8.81 -3.12 4.51
N ARG A 125 9.48 -3.90 5.37
CA ARG A 125 9.18 -5.34 5.52
C ARG A 125 7.74 -5.61 5.92
N ARG A 126 7.21 -4.84 6.88
CA ARG A 126 5.80 -4.95 7.30
C ARG A 126 4.84 -4.58 6.18
N MET A 127 5.15 -3.54 5.42
CA MET A 127 4.34 -3.14 4.27
C MET A 127 4.35 -4.21 3.18
N CYS A 128 5.52 -4.79 2.89
CA CYS A 128 5.65 -5.89 1.94
C CYS A 128 4.88 -7.15 2.38
N ALA A 129 4.87 -7.46 3.67
CA ALA A 129 4.08 -8.55 4.22
C ALA A 129 2.58 -8.26 4.12
N LEU A 130 2.15 -7.04 4.45
CA LEU A 130 0.74 -6.61 4.42
C LEU A 130 0.13 -6.71 3.01
N ASN A 131 0.89 -6.36 1.98
CA ASN A 131 0.39 -6.33 0.60
C ASN A 131 0.91 -7.47 -0.28
N GLN A 132 1.43 -8.54 0.31
CA GLN A 132 2.00 -9.67 -0.42
C GLN A 132 0.99 -10.30 -1.39
N ASP A 133 -0.26 -10.45 -0.98
CA ASP A 133 -1.33 -11.05 -1.78
C ASP A 133 -1.75 -10.19 -2.98
N LEU A 134 -1.42 -8.88 -2.95
CA LEU A 134 -1.69 -7.97 -4.07
C LEU A 134 -0.67 -8.09 -5.20
N VAL A 135 0.52 -8.65 -4.94
CA VAL A 135 1.63 -8.69 -5.91
C VAL A 135 1.24 -9.41 -7.20
N SER A 136 0.57 -10.57 -7.07
CA SER A 136 0.11 -11.35 -8.23
C SER A 136 -0.93 -10.64 -9.10
N SER A 137 -1.66 -9.70 -8.51
CA SER A 137 -2.73 -8.93 -9.16
C SER A 137 -2.28 -7.53 -9.61
N ALA A 138 -1.07 -7.13 -9.25
CA ALA A 138 -0.49 -5.88 -9.70
C ALA A 138 0.06 -6.01 -11.13
N ARG A 139 0.25 -4.89 -11.81
CA ARG A 139 0.97 -4.88 -13.09
C ARG A 139 2.42 -5.33 -12.87
N SER A 140 3.01 -6.00 -13.85
CA SER A 140 4.37 -6.55 -13.75
C SER A 140 5.41 -5.51 -13.32
N GLU A 141 5.30 -4.28 -13.82
CA GLU A 141 6.17 -3.15 -13.47
C GLU A 141 5.94 -2.59 -12.04
N GLU A 142 4.72 -2.75 -11.51
CA GLU A 142 4.35 -2.27 -10.17
C GLU A 142 4.52 -3.35 -9.08
N ALA A 143 4.53 -4.62 -9.46
CA ALA A 143 4.65 -5.77 -8.54
C ALA A 143 5.94 -5.74 -7.71
N ALA A 144 7.01 -5.14 -8.25
CA ALA A 144 8.28 -4.96 -7.57
C ALA A 144 8.30 -3.79 -6.58
N LEU A 145 7.22 -2.99 -6.47
CA LEU A 145 7.18 -1.80 -5.63
C LEU A 145 6.59 -2.10 -4.24
N VAL A 146 7.03 -1.31 -3.25
CA VAL A 146 6.58 -1.45 -1.85
C VAL A 146 5.14 -0.97 -1.67
N PHE A 147 4.79 0.19 -2.24
CA PHE A 147 3.54 0.88 -1.93
C PHE A 147 2.43 0.57 -2.93
N ILE A 148 2.09 -0.71 -3.05
CA ILE A 148 0.91 -1.16 -3.81
C ILE A 148 -0.30 -1.28 -2.87
N ALA A 149 -1.45 -0.86 -3.36
CA ALA A 149 -2.72 -0.88 -2.66
C ALA A 149 -3.86 -1.32 -3.57
N ARG A 150 -4.92 -1.82 -2.96
CA ARG A 150 -6.18 -2.11 -3.65
C ARG A 150 -6.99 -0.83 -3.82
N GLY A 151 -7.27 -0.46 -5.05
CA GLY A 151 -8.18 0.64 -5.41
C GLY A 151 -9.38 0.16 -6.22
N LYS A 152 -10.20 1.11 -6.67
CA LYS A 152 -11.38 0.83 -7.52
C LYS A 152 -11.00 0.18 -8.84
N ALA A 153 -9.89 0.59 -9.44
CA ALA A 153 -9.40 0.12 -10.73
C ALA A 153 -8.40 -1.05 -10.62
N GLY A 154 -8.36 -1.74 -9.48
CA GLY A 154 -7.45 -2.87 -9.27
C GLY A 154 -6.30 -2.56 -8.31
N CYS A 155 -5.27 -3.42 -8.36
CA CYS A 155 -4.05 -3.27 -7.57
C CYS A 155 -3.07 -2.35 -8.31
N ARG A 156 -2.64 -1.29 -7.65
CA ARG A 156 -1.77 -0.25 -8.22
C ARG A 156 -0.81 0.29 -7.18
N VAL A 157 0.32 0.81 -7.65
CA VAL A 157 1.13 1.70 -6.82
C VAL A 157 0.30 2.93 -6.45
N ILE A 158 0.43 3.41 -5.20
CA ILE A 158 -0.29 4.59 -4.71
C ILE A 158 -0.03 5.78 -5.64
N SER A 159 -1.07 6.51 -6.03
CA SER A 159 -0.94 7.69 -6.89
C SER A 159 -0.58 8.94 -6.07
N TRP A 160 0.00 9.93 -6.74
CA TRP A 160 0.26 11.22 -6.10
C TRP A 160 -1.02 11.87 -5.58
N GLN A 161 -2.10 11.83 -6.37
CA GLN A 161 -3.39 12.34 -5.95
C GLN A 161 -3.91 11.63 -4.70
N SER A 162 -3.82 10.30 -4.65
CA SER A 162 -4.27 9.54 -3.47
C SER A 162 -3.45 9.87 -2.22
N ILE A 163 -2.14 10.11 -2.36
CA ILE A 163 -1.28 10.55 -1.24
C ILE A 163 -1.75 11.92 -0.74
N HIS A 164 -2.01 12.85 -1.65
CA HIS A 164 -2.45 14.20 -1.31
C HIS A 164 -3.80 14.18 -0.58
N ASP A 165 -4.76 13.42 -1.08
CA ASP A 165 -6.09 13.26 -0.48
C ASP A 165 -6.00 12.64 0.91
N CYS A 166 -5.21 11.58 1.08
CA CYS A 166 -4.97 10.96 2.39
C CYS A 166 -4.25 11.89 3.37
N LEU A 167 -3.31 12.71 2.89
CA LEU A 167 -2.63 13.69 3.74
C LEU A 167 -3.62 14.75 4.24
N ALA A 168 -4.46 15.29 3.36
CA ALA A 168 -5.48 16.26 3.73
C ALA A 168 -6.46 15.68 4.77
N GLU A 169 -6.93 14.45 4.57
CA GLU A 169 -7.79 13.75 5.52
C GLU A 169 -7.08 13.50 6.86
N PHE A 170 -5.82 13.08 6.82
CA PHE A 170 -5.00 12.85 8.02
C PHE A 170 -4.84 14.15 8.84
N LEU A 171 -4.46 15.24 8.19
CA LEU A 171 -4.31 16.54 8.84
C LEU A 171 -5.61 17.02 9.48
N HIS A 172 -6.73 16.85 8.76
CA HIS A 172 -8.07 17.22 9.26
C HIS A 172 -8.46 16.34 10.47
N ARG A 173 -8.29 15.01 10.36
CA ARG A 173 -8.68 14.05 11.41
C ARG A 173 -7.90 14.26 12.71
N HIS A 174 -6.63 14.65 12.61
CA HIS A 174 -5.75 14.86 13.77
C HIS A 174 -5.66 16.33 14.21
N ALA A 175 -6.52 17.20 13.68
CA ALA A 175 -6.54 18.64 13.96
C ALA A 175 -5.17 19.33 13.75
N LEU A 176 -4.32 18.78 12.89
CA LEU A 176 -2.99 19.31 12.60
C LEU A 176 -3.03 20.49 11.63
N ALA A 177 -4.17 20.72 10.98
CA ALA A 177 -4.36 21.85 10.06
C ALA A 177 -4.30 23.24 10.73
N SER A 178 -4.39 23.28 12.08
CA SER A 178 -4.28 24.53 12.85
C SER A 178 -2.83 24.90 13.21
N PHE A 179 -1.86 24.03 12.94
CA PHE A 179 -0.45 24.43 13.04
C PHE A 179 -0.11 25.30 11.83
N HIS A 180 -0.50 26.60 11.88
CA HIS A 180 0.14 27.60 11.06
C HIS A 180 1.61 27.63 11.46
N LEU A 181 2.47 27.27 10.55
CA LEU A 181 3.87 27.67 10.59
C LEU A 181 3.79 29.22 10.54
N SER A 182 3.82 29.86 11.70
CA SER A 182 4.08 31.28 11.78
C SER A 182 5.50 31.48 11.26
N ASP A 183 5.60 32.23 10.17
CA ASP A 183 6.84 32.66 9.53
C ASP A 183 7.81 33.31 10.50
#